data_9b5106c3db39057f380d6e49d1a831cf
#
_entry.id   9b5106c3db39057f380d6e49d1a831cf
#
_cell.length_a   1.000
_cell.length_b   1.000
_cell.length_c   1.000
_cell.angle_alpha   90.00
_cell.angle_beta   90.00
_cell.angle_gamma   90.00
#
_symmetry.space_group_name_H-M   'P 1'
#
loop_
_entity.id
_entity.type
_entity.pdbx_description
1 polymer ?
#
loop_
_entity_poly.entity_id
_entity_poly.type
_entity_poly.pdbx_seq_one_letter_code
_entity_poly.pdbx_strand_id
1 'polypeptide(L)'
;GRVRAFWDGLLTLPMVLPPTVAGYILLRIFSTRRPFGSFLSHSMGIQVVHTWLGCVVAATIIALPLMYRNARAAFEQIDENVIYAARTLGISEWKIFWKIRLPMAKLGIISGVTLAFARAIGEYGATSMFAGNIAGKTSTISQQIAMVVQSGDYATAGFWCIVIIAISFACLVSINMICGKSK
;
A
#
# COMPACT_ATOMS: atom_id res chain seq x y z
N GLY A 1 -6.46 24.76 0.65
CA GLY A 1 -6.68 25.39 -0.65
C GLY A 1 -6.95 24.37 -1.76
N ARG A 2 -7.33 24.82 -2.95
CA ARG A 2 -7.69 23.98 -4.12
C ARG A 2 -6.62 22.96 -4.51
N VAL A 3 -5.35 23.34 -4.42
CA VAL A 3 -4.20 22.45 -4.71
C VAL A 3 -4.15 21.27 -3.74
N ARG A 4 -4.37 21.50 -2.46
CA ARG A 4 -4.43 20.44 -1.44
C ARG A 4 -5.58 19.46 -1.72
N ALA A 5 -6.75 19.98 -2.04
CA ALA A 5 -7.92 19.14 -2.37
C ALA A 5 -7.69 18.29 -3.63
N PHE A 6 -6.98 18.82 -4.63
CA PHE A 6 -6.60 18.06 -5.83
C PHE A 6 -5.68 16.88 -5.49
N TRP A 7 -4.62 17.13 -4.73
CA TRP A 7 -3.68 16.07 -4.33
C TRP A 7 -4.33 15.04 -3.41
N ASP A 8 -5.19 15.48 -2.48
CA ASP A 8 -5.97 14.59 -1.63
C ASP A 8 -6.88 13.67 -2.46
N GLY A 9 -7.56 14.24 -3.45
CA GLY A 9 -8.38 13.47 -4.40
C GLY A 9 -7.55 12.48 -5.20
N LEU A 10 -6.42 12.89 -5.74
CA LEU A 10 -5.54 12.04 -6.53
C LEU A 10 -4.97 10.87 -5.71
N LEU A 11 -4.49 11.13 -4.49
CA LEU A 11 -3.93 10.10 -3.61
C LEU A 11 -4.99 9.15 -3.07
N THR A 12 -6.26 9.58 -2.97
CA THR A 12 -7.36 8.73 -2.51
C THR A 12 -8.13 8.06 -3.65
N LEU A 13 -7.88 8.46 -4.89
CA LEU A 13 -8.56 7.92 -6.07
C LEU A 13 -8.52 6.39 -6.18
N PRO A 14 -7.38 5.69 -5.93
CA PRO A 14 -7.33 4.24 -6.02
C PRO A 14 -8.27 3.51 -5.04
N MET A 15 -8.70 4.17 -3.97
CA MET A 15 -9.64 3.60 -3.00
C MET A 15 -11.07 3.53 -3.53
N VAL A 16 -11.44 4.46 -4.42
CA VAL A 16 -12.79 4.57 -5.00
C VAL A 16 -12.90 3.76 -6.28
N LEU A 17 -11.80 3.61 -7.02
CA LEU A 17 -11.78 2.85 -8.25
C LEU A 17 -11.87 1.34 -7.97
N PRO A 18 -12.60 0.58 -8.81
CA PRO A 18 -12.45 -0.88 -8.80
C PRO A 18 -10.98 -1.25 -9.00
N PRO A 19 -10.43 -2.22 -8.22
CA PRO A 19 -9.02 -2.60 -8.31
C PRO A 19 -8.58 -3.00 -9.72
N THR A 20 -9.46 -3.63 -10.50
CA THR A 20 -9.21 -3.97 -11.90
C THR A 20 -8.99 -2.74 -12.78
N VAL A 21 -9.75 -1.65 -12.53
CA VAL A 21 -9.58 -0.39 -13.26
C VAL A 21 -8.23 0.25 -12.92
N ALA A 22 -7.85 0.27 -11.65
CA ALA A 22 -6.53 0.75 -11.23
C ALA A 22 -5.41 -0.09 -11.86
N GLY A 23 -5.54 -1.42 -11.89
CA GLY A 23 -4.62 -2.33 -12.56
C GLY A 23 -4.50 -2.07 -14.06
N TYR A 24 -5.61 -1.80 -14.74
CA TYR A 24 -5.60 -1.43 -16.16
C TYR A 24 -4.87 -0.10 -16.41
N ILE A 25 -5.11 0.91 -15.57
CA ILE A 25 -4.40 2.19 -15.69
C ILE A 25 -2.88 1.99 -15.51
N LEU A 26 -2.46 1.21 -14.50
CA LEU A 26 -1.06 0.86 -14.29
C LEU A 26 -0.47 0.13 -15.49
N LEU A 27 -1.20 -0.85 -16.05
CA LEU A 27 -0.80 -1.55 -17.27
C LEU A 27 -0.55 -0.57 -18.43
N ARG A 28 -1.46 0.41 -18.60
CA ARG A 28 -1.32 1.44 -19.65
C ARG A 28 -0.12 2.36 -19.43
N ILE A 29 0.18 2.74 -18.20
CA ILE A 29 1.31 3.61 -17.86
C ILE A 29 2.64 2.89 -18.04
N PHE A 30 2.77 1.67 -17.50
CA PHE A 30 4.02 0.91 -17.43
C PHE A 30 4.27 0.00 -18.64
N SER A 31 3.32 -0.08 -19.59
CA SER A 31 3.50 -0.87 -20.81
C SER A 31 4.74 -0.41 -21.59
N THR A 32 5.56 -1.35 -22.04
CA THR A 32 6.74 -1.09 -22.88
C THR A 32 6.40 -0.43 -24.23
N ARG A 33 5.13 -0.48 -24.63
CA ARG A 33 4.61 0.23 -25.81
C ARG A 33 4.31 1.72 -25.58
N ARG A 34 4.47 2.20 -24.34
CA ARG A 34 4.23 3.59 -23.94
C ARG A 34 5.53 4.27 -23.54
N PRO A 35 5.64 5.61 -23.67
CA PRO A 35 6.88 6.34 -23.43
C PRO A 35 7.52 6.04 -22.07
N PHE A 36 6.71 6.04 -21.01
CA PHE A 36 7.19 5.80 -19.64
C PHE A 36 7.69 4.36 -19.42
N GLY A 37 6.92 3.36 -19.83
CA GLY A 37 7.31 1.96 -19.71
C GLY A 37 8.48 1.60 -20.65
N SER A 38 8.54 2.19 -21.85
CA SER A 38 9.66 2.08 -22.77
C SER A 38 10.94 2.66 -22.17
N PHE A 39 10.87 3.86 -21.59
CA PHE A 39 12.00 4.48 -20.90
C PHE A 39 12.53 3.59 -19.76
N LEU A 40 11.65 3.08 -18.89
CA LEU A 40 12.06 2.17 -17.80
C LEU A 40 12.74 0.91 -18.34
N SER A 41 12.18 0.31 -19.38
CA SER A 41 12.70 -0.93 -19.95
C SER A 41 14.02 -0.74 -20.69
N HIS A 42 14.14 0.29 -21.54
CA HIS A 42 15.33 0.50 -22.39
C HIS A 42 16.46 1.26 -21.68
N SER A 43 16.12 2.24 -20.83
CA SER A 43 17.15 3.06 -20.15
C SER A 43 17.58 2.50 -18.82
N MET A 44 16.69 1.83 -18.07
CA MET A 44 16.97 1.30 -16.74
C MET A 44 16.99 -0.22 -16.68
N GLY A 45 16.63 -0.93 -17.78
CA GLY A 45 16.54 -2.38 -17.79
C GLY A 45 15.42 -2.96 -16.90
N ILE A 46 14.49 -2.12 -16.43
CA ILE A 46 13.45 -2.50 -15.47
C ILE A 46 12.15 -2.79 -16.19
N GLN A 47 11.73 -4.05 -16.20
CA GLN A 47 10.42 -4.45 -16.66
C GLN A 47 9.49 -4.63 -15.47
N VAL A 48 8.39 -3.90 -15.43
CA VAL A 48 7.42 -3.92 -14.31
C VAL A 48 6.21 -4.80 -14.66
N VAL A 49 5.69 -4.66 -15.88
CA VAL A 49 4.52 -5.42 -16.36
C VAL A 49 4.87 -6.92 -16.46
N HIS A 50 3.96 -7.78 -15.99
CA HIS A 50 4.12 -9.24 -15.96
C HIS A 50 5.34 -9.72 -15.15
N THR A 51 5.70 -9.00 -14.08
CA THR A 51 6.76 -9.36 -13.15
C THR A 51 6.27 -9.29 -11.70
N TRP A 52 7.03 -9.87 -10.76
CA TRP A 52 6.75 -9.74 -9.33
C TRP A 52 6.79 -8.28 -8.85
N LEU A 53 7.62 -7.43 -9.48
CA LEU A 53 7.61 -5.97 -9.24
C LEU A 53 6.24 -5.37 -9.55
N GLY A 54 5.57 -5.85 -10.60
CA GLY A 54 4.22 -5.44 -10.91
C GLY A 54 3.23 -5.79 -9.80
N CYS A 55 3.37 -6.97 -9.17
CA CYS A 55 2.54 -7.34 -8.01
C CYS A 55 2.76 -6.34 -6.85
N VAL A 56 4.02 -6.02 -6.54
CA VAL A 56 4.37 -5.05 -5.47
C VAL A 56 3.83 -3.66 -5.78
N VAL A 57 4.02 -3.17 -7.00
CA VAL A 57 3.52 -1.85 -7.42
C VAL A 57 1.99 -1.80 -7.34
N ALA A 58 1.29 -2.82 -7.85
CA ALA A 58 -0.17 -2.88 -7.79
C ALA A 58 -0.67 -2.86 -6.33
N ALA A 59 -0.15 -3.73 -5.47
CA ALA A 59 -0.52 -3.81 -4.08
C ALA A 59 -0.23 -2.48 -3.32
N THR A 60 0.91 -1.85 -3.60
CA THR A 60 1.30 -0.57 -3.01
C THR A 60 0.33 0.54 -3.40
N ILE A 61 0.00 0.68 -4.68
CA ILE A 61 -0.91 1.72 -5.18
C ILE A 61 -2.31 1.58 -4.56
N ILE A 62 -2.80 0.34 -4.42
CA ILE A 62 -4.12 0.07 -3.82
C ILE A 62 -4.12 0.29 -2.30
N ALA A 63 -2.99 0.03 -1.62
CA ALA A 63 -2.86 0.21 -0.18
C ALA A 63 -2.53 1.67 0.22
N LEU A 64 -1.89 2.43 -0.67
CA LEU A 64 -1.42 3.81 -0.44
C LEU A 64 -2.49 4.74 0.16
N PRO A 65 -3.75 4.78 -0.32
CA PRO A 65 -4.76 5.67 0.23
C PRO A 65 -5.02 5.45 1.71
N LEU A 66 -5.01 4.19 2.17
CA LEU A 66 -5.22 3.86 3.58
C LEU A 66 -4.08 4.38 4.45
N MET A 67 -2.84 4.17 4.01
CA MET A 67 -1.66 4.70 4.69
C MET A 67 -1.68 6.23 4.73
N TYR A 68 -1.93 6.86 3.59
CA TYR A 68 -1.98 8.32 3.47
C TYR A 68 -3.02 8.95 4.41
N ARG A 69 -4.27 8.43 4.40
CA ARG A 69 -5.35 8.97 5.23
C ARG A 69 -5.08 8.82 6.72
N ASN A 70 -4.55 7.67 7.15
CA ASN A 70 -4.21 7.44 8.56
C ASN A 70 -3.03 8.31 9.01
N ALA A 71 -1.96 8.37 8.22
CA ALA A 71 -0.82 9.24 8.52
C ALA A 71 -1.26 10.71 8.61
N ARG A 72 -2.03 11.17 7.64
CA ARG A 72 -2.55 12.54 7.63
C ARG A 72 -3.40 12.84 8.86
N ALA A 73 -4.36 11.97 9.19
CA ALA A 73 -5.19 12.15 10.38
C ALA A 73 -4.36 12.19 11.67
N ALA A 74 -3.31 11.36 11.76
CA ALA A 74 -2.39 11.36 12.90
C ALA A 74 -1.62 12.69 13.04
N PHE A 75 -1.19 13.29 11.93
CA PHE A 75 -0.54 14.59 11.95
C PHE A 75 -1.52 15.74 12.23
N GLU A 76 -2.74 15.66 11.75
CA GLU A 76 -3.78 16.67 11.98
C GLU A 76 -4.32 16.67 13.43
N GLN A 77 -4.16 15.59 14.17
CA GLN A 77 -4.54 15.49 15.59
C GLN A 77 -3.50 16.11 16.54
N ILE A 78 -2.33 16.49 16.07
CA ILE A 78 -1.30 17.09 16.91
C ILE A 78 -1.76 18.52 17.31
N ASP A 79 -1.74 18.81 18.62
CA ASP A 79 -2.05 20.14 19.13
C ASP A 79 -1.05 21.16 18.60
N GLU A 80 -1.57 22.15 17.87
CA GLU A 80 -0.75 23.22 17.30
C GLU A 80 -0.02 24.06 18.36
N ASN A 81 -0.56 24.14 19.59
CA ASN A 81 0.09 24.85 20.69
C ASN A 81 1.46 24.25 21.02
N VAL A 82 1.62 22.93 20.94
CA VAL A 82 2.92 22.26 21.12
C VAL A 82 3.91 22.73 20.05
N ILE A 83 3.45 22.87 18.82
CA ILE A 83 4.28 23.31 17.70
C ILE A 83 4.65 24.79 17.85
N TYR A 84 3.69 25.63 18.24
CA TYR A 84 3.96 27.06 18.49
C TYR A 84 4.94 27.24 19.65
N ALA A 85 4.81 26.51 20.75
CA ALA A 85 5.75 26.53 21.86
C ALA A 85 7.17 26.16 21.41
N ALA A 86 7.31 25.11 20.60
CA ALA A 86 8.60 24.69 20.06
C ALA A 86 9.25 25.78 19.16
N ARG A 87 8.43 26.46 18.36
CA ARG A 87 8.87 27.61 17.53
C ARG A 87 9.34 28.80 18.37
N THR A 88 8.61 29.11 19.43
CA THR A 88 8.97 30.17 20.37
C THR A 88 10.32 29.91 21.04
N LEU A 89 10.67 28.62 21.25
CA LEU A 89 11.99 28.21 21.75
C LEU A 89 13.09 28.21 20.68
N GLY A 90 12.82 28.68 19.47
CA GLY A 90 13.78 28.75 18.37
C GLY A 90 14.15 27.39 17.76
N ILE A 91 13.35 26.35 17.97
CA ILE A 91 13.61 25.02 17.39
C ILE A 91 13.28 25.06 15.90
N SER A 92 14.22 24.62 15.05
CA SER A 92 14.02 24.60 13.60
C SER A 92 12.91 23.63 13.18
N GLU A 93 12.17 23.93 12.08
CA GLU A 93 11.08 23.13 11.55
C GLU A 93 11.49 21.66 11.29
N TRP A 94 12.73 21.43 10.85
CA TRP A 94 13.27 20.06 10.65
C TRP A 94 13.35 19.29 11.97
N LYS A 95 13.83 19.92 13.05
CA LYS A 95 13.86 19.30 14.39
C LYS A 95 12.46 19.12 14.94
N ILE A 96 11.54 20.06 14.74
CA ILE A 96 10.13 19.94 15.12
C ILE A 96 9.50 18.76 14.43
N PHE A 97 9.72 18.55 13.13
CA PHE A 97 9.19 17.42 12.40
C PHE A 97 9.68 16.07 13.00
N TRP A 98 10.99 15.89 13.12
CA TRP A 98 11.55 14.61 13.52
C TRP A 98 11.45 14.31 15.02
N LYS A 99 11.54 15.34 15.89
CA LYS A 99 11.56 15.15 17.34
C LYS A 99 10.21 15.34 18.02
N ILE A 100 9.26 16.00 17.38
CA ILE A 100 7.95 16.30 17.98
C ILE A 100 6.83 15.69 17.13
N ARG A 101 6.65 16.14 15.88
CA ARG A 101 5.51 15.72 15.06
C ARG A 101 5.51 14.24 14.77
N LEU A 102 6.62 13.70 14.32
CA LEU A 102 6.70 12.28 13.93
C LEU A 102 6.51 11.33 15.13
N PRO A 103 7.16 11.55 16.30
CA PRO A 103 6.89 10.76 17.50
C PRO A 103 5.46 10.85 18.01
N MET A 104 4.83 12.03 17.96
CA MET A 104 3.44 12.23 18.38
C MET A 104 2.46 11.51 17.42
N ALA A 105 2.74 11.52 16.11
CA ALA A 105 1.93 10.84 15.09
C ALA A 105 2.18 9.32 15.03
N LYS A 106 3.17 8.79 15.76
CA LYS A 106 3.67 7.41 15.62
C LYS A 106 2.56 6.36 15.67
N LEU A 107 1.66 6.43 16.63
CA LEU A 107 0.59 5.44 16.78
C LEU A 107 -0.37 5.41 15.58
N GLY A 108 -0.74 6.58 15.05
CA GLY A 108 -1.59 6.66 13.88
C GLY A 108 -0.87 6.22 12.59
N ILE A 109 0.43 6.50 12.46
CA ILE A 109 1.25 5.99 11.35
C ILE A 109 1.30 4.47 11.38
N ILE A 110 1.52 3.87 12.54
CA ILE A 110 1.55 2.43 12.73
C ILE A 110 0.19 1.80 12.39
N SER A 111 -0.91 2.40 12.85
CA SER A 111 -2.26 1.97 12.47
C SER A 111 -2.43 2.02 10.94
N GLY A 112 -1.94 3.07 10.29
CA GLY A 112 -1.93 3.20 8.84
C GLY A 112 -1.15 2.09 8.13
N VAL A 113 0.04 1.75 8.63
CA VAL A 113 0.85 0.63 8.12
C VAL A 113 0.09 -0.69 8.24
N THR A 114 -0.52 -0.94 9.40
CA THR A 114 -1.29 -2.17 9.64
C THR A 114 -2.44 -2.32 8.66
N LEU A 115 -3.22 -1.26 8.45
CA LEU A 115 -4.35 -1.26 7.53
C LEU A 115 -3.90 -1.37 6.06
N ALA A 116 -2.84 -0.65 5.68
CA ALA A 116 -2.27 -0.73 4.34
C ALA A 116 -1.74 -2.14 4.04
N PHE A 117 -1.04 -2.76 5.00
CA PHE A 117 -0.56 -4.13 4.88
C PHE A 117 -1.70 -5.14 4.74
N ALA A 118 -2.73 -5.05 5.59
CA ALA A 118 -3.91 -5.91 5.51
C ALA A 118 -4.61 -5.78 4.15
N ARG A 119 -4.68 -4.55 3.61
CA ARG A 119 -5.25 -4.30 2.27
C ARG A 119 -4.38 -4.87 1.14
N ALA A 120 -3.05 -4.76 1.27
CA ALA A 120 -2.10 -5.23 0.27
C ALA A 120 -2.08 -6.77 0.16
N ILE A 121 -2.15 -7.50 1.27
CA ILE A 121 -2.15 -8.98 1.30
C ILE A 121 -3.35 -9.55 0.54
N GLY A 122 -4.52 -8.92 0.65
CA GLY A 122 -5.74 -9.35 -0.03
C GLY A 122 -5.88 -8.84 -1.47
N GLU A 123 -4.82 -8.22 -2.05
CA GLU A 123 -4.96 -7.65 -3.39
C GLU A 123 -4.96 -8.73 -4.48
N TYR A 124 -5.98 -8.68 -5.32
CA TYR A 124 -6.19 -9.60 -6.43
C TYR A 124 -6.42 -8.89 -7.76
N GLY A 125 -7.35 -7.94 -7.78
CA GLY A 125 -7.87 -7.36 -9.01
C GLY A 125 -6.86 -6.54 -9.81
N ALA A 126 -6.13 -5.63 -9.14
CA ALA A 126 -5.10 -4.82 -9.78
C ALA A 126 -3.90 -5.68 -10.16
N THR A 127 -3.51 -6.62 -9.31
CA THR A 127 -2.39 -7.52 -9.57
C THR A 127 -2.67 -8.42 -10.78
N SER A 128 -3.87 -9.01 -10.86
CA SER A 128 -4.26 -9.82 -12.01
C SER A 128 -4.21 -9.07 -13.34
N MET A 129 -4.66 -7.82 -13.35
CA MET A 129 -4.67 -6.98 -14.56
C MET A 129 -3.28 -6.48 -14.94
N PHE A 130 -2.43 -6.17 -13.98
CA PHE A 130 -1.14 -5.52 -14.21
C PHE A 130 0.03 -6.50 -14.31
N ALA A 131 0.13 -7.42 -13.36
CA ALA A 131 1.21 -8.41 -13.32
C ALA A 131 0.83 -9.74 -13.99
N GLY A 132 -0.46 -9.99 -14.20
CA GLY A 132 -0.98 -11.26 -14.68
C GLY A 132 -0.94 -12.34 -13.59
N ASN A 133 -1.23 -13.57 -14.00
CA ASN A 133 -1.14 -14.77 -13.14
C ASN A 133 -0.23 -15.79 -13.81
N ILE A 134 1.08 -15.59 -13.70
CA ILE A 134 2.08 -16.46 -14.32
C ILE A 134 2.64 -17.37 -13.22
N ALA A 135 2.42 -18.69 -13.38
CA ALA A 135 2.89 -19.68 -12.44
C ALA A 135 4.40 -19.57 -12.19
N GLY A 136 4.79 -19.56 -10.91
CA GLY A 136 6.19 -19.43 -10.49
C GLY A 136 6.79 -18.02 -10.63
N LYS A 137 6.03 -17.03 -11.14
CA LYS A 137 6.52 -15.64 -11.31
C LYS A 137 5.64 -14.60 -10.64
N THR A 138 4.35 -14.55 -10.95
CA THR A 138 3.45 -13.48 -10.50
C THR A 138 2.19 -13.99 -9.82
N SER A 139 2.03 -15.31 -9.71
CA SER A 139 0.89 -15.91 -9.01
C SER A 139 0.95 -15.61 -7.53
N THR A 140 0.00 -14.83 -7.03
CA THR A 140 -0.16 -14.54 -5.60
C THR A 140 -1.10 -15.56 -4.95
N ILE A 141 -1.09 -15.65 -3.62
CA ILE A 141 -1.98 -16.56 -2.88
C ILE A 141 -3.45 -16.28 -3.23
N SER A 142 -3.85 -15.01 -3.30
CA SER A 142 -5.21 -14.60 -3.67
C SER A 142 -5.61 -15.05 -5.07
N GLN A 143 -4.67 -14.98 -6.04
CA GLN A 143 -4.88 -15.46 -7.40
C GLN A 143 -4.95 -16.99 -7.45
N GLN A 144 -4.11 -17.66 -6.67
CA GLN A 144 -4.12 -19.13 -6.58
C GLN A 144 -5.44 -19.63 -6.03
N ILE A 145 -5.96 -19.02 -4.96
CA ILE A 145 -7.28 -19.37 -4.41
C ILE A 145 -8.37 -19.22 -5.49
N ALA A 146 -8.40 -18.10 -6.19
CA ALA A 146 -9.40 -17.85 -7.23
C ALA A 146 -9.31 -18.89 -8.36
N MET A 147 -8.10 -19.26 -8.78
CA MET A 147 -7.88 -20.23 -9.85
C MET A 147 -8.32 -21.64 -9.46
N VAL A 148 -7.96 -22.12 -8.26
CA VAL A 148 -8.33 -23.47 -7.83
C VAL A 148 -9.83 -23.59 -7.50
N VAL A 149 -10.48 -22.51 -7.05
CA VAL A 149 -11.94 -22.45 -6.92
C VAL A 149 -12.62 -22.57 -8.28
N GLN A 150 -12.12 -21.88 -9.30
CA GLN A 150 -12.66 -21.97 -10.67
C GLN A 150 -12.48 -23.34 -11.29
N SER A 151 -11.44 -24.09 -10.92
CA SER A 151 -11.24 -25.47 -11.34
C SER A 151 -12.05 -26.50 -10.54
N GLY A 152 -12.78 -26.07 -9.50
CA GLY A 152 -13.59 -26.95 -8.63
C GLY A 152 -12.79 -27.65 -7.52
N ASP A 153 -11.50 -27.34 -7.35
CA ASP A 153 -10.67 -27.91 -6.28
C ASP A 153 -10.80 -27.11 -4.98
N TYR A 154 -11.91 -27.31 -4.29
CA TYR A 154 -12.20 -26.62 -3.03
C TYR A 154 -11.28 -27.06 -1.87
N ALA A 155 -10.70 -28.27 -1.92
CA ALA A 155 -9.78 -28.74 -0.89
C ALA A 155 -8.46 -27.93 -0.91
N THR A 156 -7.86 -27.77 -2.10
CA THR A 156 -6.67 -26.94 -2.28
C THR A 156 -6.96 -25.46 -2.01
N ALA A 157 -8.16 -24.97 -2.41
CA ALA A 157 -8.57 -23.61 -2.07
C ALA A 157 -8.63 -23.39 -0.55
N GLY A 158 -9.24 -24.34 0.18
CA GLY A 158 -9.31 -24.31 1.65
C GLY A 158 -7.92 -24.29 2.30
N PHE A 159 -6.99 -25.08 1.83
CA PHE A 159 -5.60 -25.06 2.30
C PHE A 159 -4.96 -23.66 2.13
N TRP A 160 -5.04 -23.06 0.94
CA TRP A 160 -4.49 -21.71 0.71
C TRP A 160 -5.20 -20.61 1.52
N CYS A 161 -6.51 -20.77 1.78
CA CYS A 161 -7.24 -19.86 2.69
C CYS A 161 -6.68 -19.93 4.11
N ILE A 162 -6.43 -21.13 4.63
CA ILE A 162 -5.83 -21.29 5.98
C ILE A 162 -4.44 -20.66 6.01
N VAL A 163 -3.63 -20.89 4.98
CA VAL A 163 -2.27 -20.32 4.89
C VAL A 163 -2.30 -18.79 4.92
N ILE A 164 -3.15 -18.14 4.11
CA ILE A 164 -3.21 -16.66 4.09
C ILE A 164 -3.77 -16.11 5.40
N ILE A 165 -4.73 -16.76 6.02
CA ILE A 165 -5.26 -16.38 7.33
C ILE A 165 -4.16 -16.46 8.39
N ALA A 166 -3.41 -17.55 8.43
CA ALA A 166 -2.33 -17.74 9.40
C ALA A 166 -1.23 -16.68 9.24
N ILE A 167 -0.79 -16.42 8.00
CA ILE A 167 0.21 -15.39 7.70
C ILE A 167 -0.31 -14.00 8.10
N SER A 168 -1.53 -13.66 7.70
CA SER A 168 -2.14 -12.35 8.01
C SER A 168 -2.28 -12.15 9.50
N PHE A 169 -2.74 -13.16 10.23
CA PHE A 169 -2.89 -13.12 11.69
C PHE A 169 -1.53 -12.95 12.37
N ALA A 170 -0.53 -13.76 11.99
CA ALA A 170 0.82 -13.66 12.55
C ALA A 170 1.44 -12.26 12.32
N CYS A 171 1.30 -11.71 11.11
CA CYS A 171 1.78 -10.37 10.79
C CYS A 171 1.07 -9.28 11.61
N LEU A 172 -0.27 -9.34 11.71
CA LEU A 172 -1.05 -8.37 12.49
C LEU A 172 -0.69 -8.41 13.98
N VAL A 173 -0.56 -9.62 14.57
CA VAL A 173 -0.12 -9.78 15.95
C VAL A 173 1.28 -9.22 16.14
N SER A 174 2.21 -9.51 15.23
CA SER A 174 3.58 -9.00 15.30
C SER A 174 3.63 -7.47 15.27
N ILE A 175 2.89 -6.85 14.36
CA ILE A 175 2.78 -5.38 14.27
C ILE A 175 2.22 -4.83 15.59
N ASN A 176 1.12 -5.40 16.10
CA ASN A 176 0.49 -4.93 17.32
C ASN A 176 1.41 -5.10 18.55
N MET A 177 2.18 -6.17 18.64
CA MET A 177 3.15 -6.39 19.73
C MET A 177 4.30 -5.38 19.69
N ILE A 178 4.82 -5.06 18.51
CA ILE A 178 5.88 -4.06 18.34
C ILE A 178 5.36 -2.67 18.75
N CYS A 179 4.12 -2.38 18.42
CA CYS A 179 3.48 -1.10 18.68
C CYS A 179 2.97 -0.96 20.12
N GLY A 180 2.44 -2.04 20.70
CA GLY A 180 1.94 -2.06 22.08
C GLY A 180 3.03 -1.87 23.15
N LYS A 181 4.29 -2.18 22.84
CA LYS A 181 5.45 -1.92 23.73
C LYS A 181 5.87 -0.44 23.79
N SER A 182 5.19 0.44 23.06
CA SER A 182 5.50 1.89 23.00
C SER A 182 4.60 2.74 23.92
N LYS A 183 3.96 2.11 24.93
CA LYS A 183 3.27 2.83 26.02
C LYS A 183 4.19 3.04 27.19
#